data_11f7da812285d06536c8443c5396c901
#
_entry.id   11f7da812285d06536c8443c5396c901
#
_cell.length_a   1.000
_cell.length_b   1.000
_cell.length_c   1.000
_cell.angle_alpha   90.00
_cell.angle_beta   90.00
_cell.angle_gamma   90.00
#
_symmetry.space_group_name_H-M   'P 1'
#
loop_
_entity.id
_entity.type
_entity.pdbx_description
1 polymer ?
#
loop_
_entity_poly.entity_id
_entity_poly.type
_entity_poly.pdbx_seq_one_letter_code
_entity_poly.pdbx_strand_id
1 'polypeptide(L)'
;MKIQKIECLQLRSPHASPKDCDGAVDTAVIRVTADNGVYGLGETDAPPNAIAALLETPTAHIWSRSIRDVLLGENPLEVEALWDKLYEGTIYHGRRGLGIMLIGALDLALHDLRGKLLGQPVYKLLCGAVRPEVIPYVTLFPSMPMGRPWAEMRAACLDLLERAVAFGFRAMKMEMLFYDLVSDRELVNFIHECRTRAGDEREFMIDVGYRWKNFNDALWVLRRVEDAKLFFVETPLHTDDLEGLARLADATATPVAAGEFLQTRHEFRELMDQGHCDVIQPDLGRVGGMTEGLRCAQMAAQRGRACVPHAWKTGLTAAATRHFGAVVPNCPYIEMFHPDFFPSYLRPRLAKPETPVLEGKWALPTEPGMGIDLDPAIVNECLAAPITVVE
;
A
#
# COMPACT_ATOMS: atom_id res chain seq x y z
N MET A 1 -17.64 -26.16 4.47
CA MET A 1 -16.93 -25.03 5.05
C MET A 1 -17.58 -23.77 4.47
N LYS A 2 -18.07 -22.90 5.34
CA LYS A 2 -18.88 -21.74 4.92
C LYS A 2 -18.45 -20.52 5.71
N ILE A 3 -18.54 -19.35 5.10
CA ILE A 3 -18.39 -18.07 5.80
C ILE A 3 -19.59 -17.92 6.74
N GLN A 4 -19.32 -17.75 8.03
CA GLN A 4 -20.35 -17.63 9.05
C GLN A 4 -20.51 -16.21 9.58
N LYS A 5 -19.39 -15.46 9.71
CA LYS A 5 -19.39 -14.15 10.33
C LYS A 5 -18.36 -13.21 9.67
N ILE A 6 -18.71 -11.94 9.57
CA ILE A 6 -17.82 -10.87 9.11
C ILE A 6 -17.87 -9.75 10.15
N GLU A 7 -16.70 -9.28 10.58
CA GLU A 7 -16.56 -8.23 11.58
C GLU A 7 -15.71 -7.10 11.05
N CYS A 8 -16.07 -5.85 11.37
CA CYS A 8 -15.25 -4.67 11.14
C CYS A 8 -14.81 -4.08 12.49
N LEU A 9 -13.51 -4.09 12.73
CA LEU A 9 -12.87 -3.47 13.87
C LEU A 9 -12.40 -2.06 13.45
N GLN A 10 -12.98 -1.04 14.07
CA GLN A 10 -12.61 0.35 13.85
C GLN A 10 -11.52 0.73 14.86
N LEU A 11 -10.27 0.75 14.42
CA LEU A 11 -9.13 0.99 15.30
C LEU A 11 -8.58 2.40 15.09
N ARG A 12 -8.20 3.06 16.18
CA ARG A 12 -7.56 4.38 16.16
C ARG A 12 -6.53 4.49 17.26
N SER A 13 -5.36 5.01 16.94
CA SER A 13 -4.30 5.30 17.90
C SER A 13 -4.82 6.27 18.98
N PRO A 14 -4.60 6.01 20.28
CA PRO A 14 -4.92 6.96 21.35
C PRO A 14 -4.08 8.24 21.27
N HIS A 15 -2.99 8.22 20.52
CA HIS A 15 -2.08 9.34 20.29
C HIS A 15 -2.28 10.00 18.92
N ALA A 16 -3.43 9.77 18.27
CA ALA A 16 -3.74 10.33 16.96
C ALA A 16 -3.60 11.86 16.92
N SER A 17 -2.76 12.35 16.03
CA SER A 17 -2.56 13.78 15.80
C SER A 17 -2.65 14.09 14.31
N PRO A 18 -3.46 15.09 13.91
CA PRO A 18 -3.53 15.48 12.49
C PRO A 18 -2.25 16.13 11.97
N LYS A 19 -1.27 16.39 12.85
CA LYS A 19 0.03 16.98 12.51
C LYS A 19 1.08 15.94 12.08
N ASP A 20 0.88 14.68 12.47
CA ASP A 20 1.93 13.67 12.34
C ASP A 20 1.95 12.99 10.97
N CYS A 21 0.88 13.09 10.19
CA CYS A 21 0.74 12.42 8.89
C CYS A 21 1.10 10.91 8.95
N ASP A 22 0.74 10.26 10.08
CA ASP A 22 0.91 8.82 10.26
C ASP A 22 -0.18 8.08 9.50
N GLY A 23 0.17 7.39 8.42
CA GLY A 23 -0.76 6.58 7.63
C GLY A 23 -1.41 5.44 8.42
N ALA A 24 -0.85 5.06 9.57
CA ALA A 24 -1.39 4.06 10.46
C ALA A 24 -2.06 4.65 11.73
N VAL A 25 -2.48 5.92 11.70
CA VAL A 25 -3.16 6.56 12.83
C VAL A 25 -4.50 5.90 13.17
N ASP A 26 -5.23 5.46 12.16
CA ASP A 26 -6.44 4.65 12.28
C ASP A 26 -6.49 3.60 11.14
N THR A 27 -7.29 2.57 11.31
CA THR A 27 -7.48 1.53 10.29
C THR A 27 -8.80 0.80 10.48
N ALA A 28 -9.42 0.36 9.37
CA ALA A 28 -10.51 -0.60 9.38
C ALA A 28 -9.94 -2.00 9.16
N VAL A 29 -10.05 -2.86 10.18
CA VAL A 29 -9.68 -4.27 10.05
C VAL A 29 -10.93 -5.10 9.85
N ILE A 30 -10.95 -5.89 8.79
CA ILE A 30 -12.00 -6.87 8.51
C ILE A 30 -11.53 -8.24 8.97
N ARG A 31 -12.41 -8.93 9.73
CA ARG A 31 -12.23 -10.35 10.10
C ARG A 31 -13.36 -11.17 9.49
N VAL A 32 -12.98 -12.18 8.69
CA VAL A 32 -13.91 -13.13 8.09
C VAL A 32 -13.73 -14.48 8.79
N THR A 33 -14.79 -15.00 9.41
CA THR A 33 -14.76 -16.25 10.19
C THR A 33 -15.57 -17.35 9.49
N ALA A 34 -14.97 -18.52 9.35
CA ALA A 34 -15.62 -19.73 8.83
C ALA A 34 -16.40 -20.47 9.92
N ASP A 35 -17.28 -21.40 9.50
CA ASP A 35 -18.13 -22.23 10.37
C ASP A 35 -17.38 -23.16 11.34
N ASN A 36 -16.07 -23.35 11.14
CA ASN A 36 -15.18 -24.08 12.05
C ASN A 36 -14.42 -23.19 13.04
N GLY A 37 -14.69 -21.87 13.06
CA GLY A 37 -14.08 -20.90 13.95
C GLY A 37 -12.72 -20.32 13.48
N VAL A 38 -12.16 -20.83 12.38
CA VAL A 38 -10.94 -20.23 11.78
C VAL A 38 -11.31 -18.92 11.13
N TYR A 39 -10.45 -17.90 11.30
CA TYR A 39 -10.67 -16.58 10.72
C TYR A 39 -9.46 -16.05 9.94
N GLY A 40 -9.74 -15.16 9.01
CA GLY A 40 -8.74 -14.40 8.28
C GLY A 40 -8.92 -12.90 8.50
N LEU A 41 -7.83 -12.16 8.30
CA LEU A 41 -7.70 -10.72 8.55
C LEU A 41 -7.32 -9.97 7.28
N GLY A 42 -7.93 -8.82 7.07
CA GLY A 42 -7.55 -7.85 6.05
C GLY A 42 -7.77 -6.43 6.54
N GLU A 43 -7.09 -5.48 5.94
CA GLU A 43 -7.26 -4.06 6.33
C GLU A 43 -7.37 -3.15 5.13
N THR A 44 -7.91 -1.96 5.37
CA THR A 44 -7.89 -0.82 4.45
C THR A 44 -7.69 0.47 5.23
N ASP A 45 -7.12 1.48 4.58
CA ASP A 45 -6.93 2.81 5.14
C ASP A 45 -8.09 3.79 4.86
N ALA A 46 -9.19 3.28 4.33
CA ALA A 46 -10.43 4.03 4.27
C ALA A 46 -10.92 4.42 5.68
N PRO A 47 -11.64 5.53 5.84
CA PRO A 47 -12.18 5.91 7.14
C PRO A 47 -12.94 4.76 7.81
N PRO A 48 -12.55 4.31 9.02
CA PRO A 48 -13.07 3.08 9.61
C PRO A 48 -14.59 3.06 9.80
N ASN A 49 -15.18 4.20 10.16
CA ASN A 49 -16.63 4.34 10.30
C ASN A 49 -17.39 4.23 8.97
N ALA A 50 -16.79 4.67 7.86
CA ALA A 50 -17.39 4.53 6.54
C ALA A 50 -17.38 3.06 6.07
N ILE A 51 -16.31 2.32 6.35
CA ILE A 51 -16.22 0.88 6.07
C ILE A 51 -17.23 0.10 6.90
N ALA A 52 -17.37 0.41 8.20
CA ALA A 52 -18.38 -0.20 9.06
C ALA A 52 -19.81 0.03 8.52
N ALA A 53 -20.14 1.27 8.13
CA ALA A 53 -21.43 1.60 7.56
C ALA A 53 -21.71 0.89 6.24
N LEU A 54 -20.70 0.75 5.37
CA LEU A 54 -20.84 -0.01 4.12
C LEU A 54 -21.05 -1.51 4.38
N LEU A 55 -20.40 -2.08 5.39
CA LEU A 55 -20.57 -3.48 5.77
C LEU A 55 -22.00 -3.78 6.23
N GLU A 56 -22.65 -2.84 6.91
CA GLU A 56 -24.05 -2.95 7.40
C GLU A 56 -25.11 -2.59 6.35
N THR A 57 -24.71 -2.07 5.17
CA THR A 57 -25.66 -1.62 4.14
C THR A 57 -26.57 -2.77 3.72
N PRO A 58 -27.92 -2.63 3.82
CA PRO A 58 -28.85 -3.69 3.43
C PRO A 58 -28.95 -3.83 1.91
N THR A 59 -29.37 -4.99 1.45
CA THR A 59 -29.71 -5.19 0.03
C THR A 59 -30.90 -4.33 -0.37
N ALA A 60 -30.72 -3.52 -1.42
CA ALA A 60 -31.80 -2.74 -2.04
C ALA A 60 -32.28 -3.40 -3.35
N HIS A 61 -31.37 -3.90 -4.18
CA HIS A 61 -31.64 -4.60 -5.44
C HIS A 61 -30.39 -5.37 -5.92
N ILE A 62 -30.48 -6.03 -7.09
CA ILE A 62 -29.44 -6.96 -7.60
C ILE A 62 -28.02 -6.35 -7.75
N TRP A 63 -27.90 -5.03 -7.92
CA TRP A 63 -26.61 -4.30 -8.02
C TRP A 63 -26.27 -3.49 -6.78
N SER A 64 -27.11 -3.58 -5.74
CA SER A 64 -26.92 -2.97 -4.43
C SER A 64 -27.20 -4.01 -3.35
N ARG A 65 -26.41 -5.09 -3.38
CA ARG A 65 -26.52 -6.20 -2.44
C ARG A 65 -25.71 -5.92 -1.18
N SER A 66 -26.23 -6.34 -0.05
CA SER A 66 -25.46 -6.33 1.19
C SER A 66 -24.25 -7.26 1.11
N ILE A 67 -23.18 -6.95 1.83
CA ILE A 67 -22.03 -7.87 2.00
C ILE A 67 -22.50 -9.21 2.60
N ARG A 68 -23.47 -9.15 3.53
CA ARG A 68 -24.15 -10.32 4.11
C ARG A 68 -24.65 -11.28 3.02
N ASP A 69 -25.51 -10.79 2.11
CA ASP A 69 -26.17 -11.60 1.09
C ASP A 69 -25.23 -12.09 -0.02
N VAL A 70 -24.04 -11.48 -0.12
CA VAL A 70 -23.02 -11.89 -1.09
C VAL A 70 -22.12 -12.96 -0.51
N LEU A 71 -21.74 -12.87 0.77
CA LEU A 71 -20.67 -13.69 1.33
C LEU A 71 -21.11 -14.76 2.35
N LEU A 72 -22.16 -14.50 3.17
CA LEU A 72 -22.53 -15.49 4.18
C LEU A 72 -23.01 -16.79 3.54
N GLY A 73 -22.53 -17.91 4.07
CA GLY A 73 -22.83 -19.25 3.56
C GLY A 73 -22.01 -19.68 2.34
N GLU A 74 -21.23 -18.76 1.73
CA GLU A 74 -20.33 -19.07 0.62
C GLU A 74 -19.08 -19.85 1.08
N ASN A 75 -18.41 -20.49 0.10
CA ASN A 75 -17.18 -21.21 0.34
C ASN A 75 -15.97 -20.25 0.38
N PRO A 76 -15.28 -20.08 1.53
CA PRO A 76 -14.16 -19.13 1.64
C PRO A 76 -12.93 -19.51 0.81
N LEU A 77 -12.89 -20.68 0.20
CA LEU A 77 -11.77 -21.10 -0.65
C LEU A 77 -11.85 -20.52 -2.08
N GLU A 78 -13.03 -20.04 -2.49
CA GLU A 78 -13.31 -19.53 -3.83
C GLU A 78 -13.07 -18.00 -3.94
N VAL A 79 -11.91 -17.52 -3.47
CA VAL A 79 -11.65 -16.11 -3.24
C VAL A 79 -11.89 -15.24 -4.48
N GLU A 80 -11.37 -15.64 -5.64
CA GLU A 80 -11.52 -14.86 -6.88
C GLU A 80 -12.98 -14.78 -7.35
N ALA A 81 -13.74 -15.89 -7.24
CA ALA A 81 -15.16 -15.91 -7.57
C ALA A 81 -15.98 -15.02 -6.60
N LEU A 82 -15.60 -15.01 -5.31
CA LEU A 82 -16.22 -14.13 -4.32
C LEU A 82 -15.89 -12.65 -4.59
N TRP A 83 -14.67 -12.35 -5.02
CA TRP A 83 -14.29 -11.01 -5.45
C TRP A 83 -15.18 -10.50 -6.58
N ASP A 84 -15.38 -11.31 -7.62
CA ASP A 84 -16.21 -10.93 -8.78
C ASP A 84 -17.69 -10.77 -8.35
N LYS A 85 -18.22 -11.66 -7.48
CA LYS A 85 -19.57 -11.52 -6.90
C LYS A 85 -19.74 -10.23 -6.09
N LEU A 86 -18.71 -9.86 -5.30
CA LEU A 86 -18.70 -8.60 -4.54
C LEU A 86 -18.70 -7.41 -5.49
N TYR A 87 -17.82 -7.40 -6.48
CA TYR A 87 -17.69 -6.30 -7.43
C TYR A 87 -18.99 -6.05 -8.20
N GLU A 88 -19.63 -7.10 -8.72
CA GLU A 88 -20.90 -6.98 -9.45
C GLU A 88 -22.09 -6.64 -8.54
N GLY A 89 -22.16 -7.30 -7.39
CA GLY A 89 -23.28 -7.16 -6.45
C GLY A 89 -23.31 -5.80 -5.74
N THR A 90 -22.16 -5.14 -5.60
CA THR A 90 -22.03 -3.89 -4.83
C THR A 90 -21.70 -2.66 -5.68
N ILE A 91 -22.04 -2.70 -6.98
CA ILE A 91 -21.70 -1.62 -7.93
C ILE A 91 -22.22 -0.25 -7.48
N TYR A 92 -23.37 -0.20 -6.78
CA TYR A 92 -23.98 1.01 -6.24
C TYR A 92 -23.33 1.48 -4.91
N HIS A 93 -22.51 0.65 -4.26
CA HIS A 93 -21.77 1.02 -3.05
C HIS A 93 -20.47 1.79 -3.36
N GLY A 94 -20.25 2.13 -4.60
CA GLY A 94 -19.07 2.83 -5.07
C GLY A 94 -18.12 1.91 -5.85
N ARG A 95 -18.35 1.82 -7.15
CA ARG A 95 -17.51 1.08 -8.12
C ARG A 95 -16.06 1.55 -8.15
N ARG A 96 -15.78 2.71 -7.64
CA ARG A 96 -14.51 3.31 -7.27
C ARG A 96 -14.64 3.83 -5.84
N GLY A 97 -13.55 4.11 -5.16
CA GLY A 97 -13.55 4.64 -3.79
C GLY A 97 -13.85 3.59 -2.74
N LEU A 98 -14.62 3.95 -1.73
CA LEU A 98 -14.82 3.18 -0.50
C LEU A 98 -15.37 1.76 -0.73
N GLY A 99 -16.21 1.56 -1.74
CA GLY A 99 -16.74 0.23 -2.09
C GLY A 99 -15.63 -0.74 -2.48
N ILE A 100 -14.67 -0.30 -3.29
CA ILE A 100 -13.52 -1.12 -3.70
C ILE A 100 -12.56 -1.34 -2.53
N MET A 101 -12.37 -0.34 -1.67
CA MET A 101 -11.52 -0.46 -0.48
C MET A 101 -12.09 -1.49 0.51
N LEU A 102 -13.41 -1.55 0.71
CA LEU A 102 -14.05 -2.61 1.49
C LEU A 102 -13.85 -3.99 0.83
N ILE A 103 -14.04 -4.10 -0.50
CA ILE A 103 -13.78 -5.36 -1.22
C ILE A 103 -12.32 -5.78 -1.03
N GLY A 104 -11.38 -4.83 -1.09
CA GLY A 104 -9.96 -5.10 -0.85
C GLY A 104 -9.68 -5.70 0.52
N ALA A 105 -10.24 -5.12 1.58
CA ALA A 105 -10.09 -5.65 2.93
C ALA A 105 -10.73 -7.05 3.10
N LEU A 106 -11.90 -7.29 2.48
CA LEU A 106 -12.55 -8.60 2.45
C LEU A 106 -11.71 -9.63 1.69
N ASP A 107 -11.16 -9.26 0.53
CA ASP A 107 -10.29 -10.12 -0.28
C ASP A 107 -9.02 -10.53 0.46
N LEU A 108 -8.35 -9.58 1.12
CA LEU A 108 -7.17 -9.86 1.95
C LEU A 108 -7.54 -10.82 3.10
N ALA A 109 -8.68 -10.61 3.77
CA ALA A 109 -9.17 -11.49 4.83
C ALA A 109 -9.49 -12.89 4.30
N LEU A 110 -10.07 -13.02 3.11
CA LEU A 110 -10.36 -14.32 2.48
C LEU A 110 -9.09 -15.06 2.07
N HIS A 111 -8.07 -14.36 1.54
CA HIS A 111 -6.78 -14.98 1.25
C HIS A 111 -6.09 -15.48 2.53
N ASP A 112 -6.10 -14.71 3.61
CA ASP A 112 -5.57 -15.13 4.91
C ASP A 112 -6.33 -16.34 5.46
N LEU A 113 -7.67 -16.28 5.45
CA LEU A 113 -8.54 -17.39 5.85
C LEU A 113 -8.27 -18.67 5.06
N ARG A 114 -8.22 -18.57 3.71
CA ARG A 114 -7.89 -19.69 2.83
C ARG A 114 -6.54 -20.31 3.17
N GLY A 115 -5.53 -19.46 3.42
CA GLY A 115 -4.19 -19.91 3.83
C GLY A 115 -4.22 -20.69 5.14
N LYS A 116 -4.90 -20.17 6.16
CA LYS A 116 -5.05 -20.82 7.48
C LYS A 116 -5.84 -22.13 7.39
N LEU A 117 -6.92 -22.17 6.62
CA LEU A 117 -7.73 -23.36 6.41
C LEU A 117 -6.97 -24.49 5.70
N LEU A 118 -6.07 -24.15 4.78
CA LEU A 118 -5.26 -25.10 4.02
C LEU A 118 -3.89 -25.38 4.62
N GLY A 119 -3.54 -24.72 5.74
CA GLY A 119 -2.25 -24.88 6.40
C GLY A 119 -1.07 -24.41 5.55
N GLN A 120 -1.27 -23.39 4.70
CA GLN A 120 -0.24 -22.87 3.78
C GLN A 120 -0.13 -21.35 3.83
N PRO A 121 1.08 -20.78 3.68
CA PRO A 121 1.26 -19.35 3.43
C PRO A 121 0.54 -18.91 2.15
N VAL A 122 -0.01 -17.69 2.13
CA VAL A 122 -0.80 -17.17 1.00
C VAL A 122 -0.05 -17.25 -0.32
N TYR A 123 1.22 -16.86 -0.39
CA TYR A 123 1.99 -16.87 -1.63
C TYR A 123 2.06 -18.26 -2.30
N LYS A 124 2.04 -19.35 -1.51
CA LYS A 124 2.05 -20.71 -2.05
C LYS A 124 0.73 -21.10 -2.71
N LEU A 125 -0.38 -20.52 -2.26
CA LEU A 125 -1.71 -20.77 -2.80
C LEU A 125 -2.06 -19.88 -4.00
N LEU A 126 -1.26 -18.85 -4.26
CA LEU A 126 -1.40 -17.99 -5.45
C LEU A 126 -0.74 -18.66 -6.66
N CYS A 127 0.56 -18.66 -6.75
CA CYS A 127 1.31 -19.30 -7.84
C CYS A 127 2.68 -19.80 -7.38
N GLY A 128 2.95 -19.77 -6.09
CA GLY A 128 4.26 -20.05 -5.52
C GLY A 128 5.25 -18.90 -5.68
N ALA A 129 6.30 -18.93 -4.88
CA ALA A 129 7.29 -17.85 -4.90
C ALA A 129 8.14 -17.90 -6.18
N VAL A 130 8.29 -16.75 -6.85
CA VAL A 130 9.22 -16.56 -7.99
C VAL A 130 10.61 -16.15 -7.52
N ARG A 131 10.77 -15.87 -6.21
CA ARG A 131 12.03 -15.51 -5.55
C ARG A 131 12.06 -16.03 -4.12
N PRO A 132 13.23 -16.32 -3.55
CA PRO A 132 13.34 -16.88 -2.19
C PRO A 132 13.10 -15.83 -1.08
N GLU A 133 13.19 -14.55 -1.41
CA GLU A 133 13.03 -13.40 -0.50
C GLU A 133 12.57 -12.18 -1.30
N VAL A 134 11.96 -11.22 -0.63
CA VAL A 134 11.61 -9.92 -1.23
C VAL A 134 12.61 -8.85 -0.81
N ILE A 135 12.80 -7.83 -1.63
CA ILE A 135 13.66 -6.69 -1.32
C ILE A 135 12.77 -5.50 -0.99
N PRO A 136 12.69 -5.08 0.28
CA PRO A 136 11.97 -3.87 0.63
C PRO A 136 12.80 -2.62 0.28
N TYR A 137 12.13 -1.56 -0.18
CA TYR A 137 12.66 -0.23 0.00
C TYR A 137 12.05 0.40 1.24
N VAL A 138 12.87 1.09 2.03
CA VAL A 138 12.37 1.83 3.18
C VAL A 138 11.95 3.23 2.76
N THR A 139 10.73 3.63 3.15
CA THR A 139 10.28 5.01 2.99
C THR A 139 10.79 5.84 4.16
N LEU A 140 11.51 6.91 3.84
CA LEU A 140 12.13 7.85 4.76
C LEU A 140 11.31 9.13 4.80
N PHE A 141 10.52 9.31 5.84
CA PHE A 141 9.63 10.45 6.00
C PHE A 141 9.97 11.24 7.27
N PRO A 142 10.56 12.45 7.15
CA PRO A 142 10.93 13.27 8.32
C PRO A 142 9.73 13.96 8.99
N SER A 143 8.49 13.56 8.62
CA SER A 143 7.24 14.23 8.94
C SER A 143 7.01 15.52 8.15
N MET A 144 5.78 16.06 8.19
CA MET A 144 5.44 17.32 7.50
C MET A 144 6.25 18.49 8.05
N PRO A 145 6.58 19.50 7.23
CA PRO A 145 7.36 20.66 7.68
C PRO A 145 6.75 21.40 8.88
N MET A 146 5.44 21.62 8.90
CA MET A 146 4.69 22.24 10.01
C MET A 146 5.35 23.52 10.59
N GLY A 147 5.95 24.34 9.75
CA GLY A 147 6.64 25.56 10.14
C GLY A 147 8.11 25.39 10.56
N ARG A 148 8.66 24.17 10.49
CA ARG A 148 10.09 23.96 10.68
C ARG A 148 10.90 24.59 9.53
N PRO A 149 12.07 25.23 9.81
CA PRO A 149 12.90 25.80 8.77
C PRO A 149 13.54 24.72 7.89
N TRP A 150 13.86 25.07 6.65
CA TRP A 150 14.46 24.12 5.70
C TRP A 150 15.73 23.43 6.23
N ALA A 151 16.61 24.17 6.91
CA ALA A 151 17.84 23.60 7.46
C ALA A 151 17.58 22.43 8.44
N GLU A 152 16.53 22.52 9.25
CA GLU A 152 16.12 21.45 10.17
C GLU A 152 15.52 20.26 9.42
N MET A 153 14.64 20.54 8.45
CA MET A 153 14.04 19.48 7.61
C MET A 153 15.11 18.71 6.83
N ARG A 154 16.04 19.44 6.21
CA ARG A 154 17.15 18.86 5.47
C ARG A 154 18.02 17.98 6.38
N ALA A 155 18.36 18.44 7.58
CA ALA A 155 19.12 17.65 8.53
C ALA A 155 18.39 16.36 8.94
N ALA A 156 17.08 16.43 9.20
CA ALA A 156 16.27 15.25 9.55
C ALA A 156 16.21 14.23 8.40
N CYS A 157 16.05 14.67 7.16
CA CYS A 157 16.09 13.79 5.99
C CYS A 157 17.43 13.06 5.85
N LEU A 158 18.53 13.80 6.01
CA LEU A 158 19.88 13.23 5.89
C LEU A 158 20.20 12.26 7.01
N ASP A 159 19.76 12.53 8.25
CA ASP A 159 19.87 11.59 9.38
C ASP A 159 19.13 10.28 9.07
N LEU A 160 17.88 10.35 8.61
CA LEU A 160 17.10 9.17 8.22
C LEU A 160 17.81 8.38 7.12
N LEU A 161 18.33 9.06 6.11
CA LEU A 161 19.05 8.43 4.99
C LEU A 161 20.31 7.71 5.47
N GLU A 162 21.14 8.37 6.28
CA GLU A 162 22.37 7.79 6.83
C GLU A 162 22.08 6.57 7.73
N ARG A 163 21.02 6.65 8.53
CA ARG A 163 20.55 5.51 9.35
C ARG A 163 20.08 4.35 8.47
N ALA A 164 19.36 4.60 7.38
CA ALA A 164 18.91 3.56 6.45
C ALA A 164 20.08 2.88 5.74
N VAL A 165 21.09 3.65 5.34
CA VAL A 165 22.35 3.14 4.79
C VAL A 165 23.06 2.24 5.83
N ALA A 166 23.20 2.71 7.07
CA ALA A 166 23.83 1.96 8.15
C ALA A 166 23.06 0.70 8.55
N PHE A 167 21.72 0.72 8.46
CA PHE A 167 20.86 -0.44 8.70
C PHE A 167 21.04 -1.54 7.63
N GLY A 168 21.51 -1.16 6.43
CA GLY A 168 21.78 -2.09 5.34
C GLY A 168 20.67 -2.19 4.30
N PHE A 169 19.76 -1.23 4.23
CA PHE A 169 18.78 -1.17 3.14
C PHE A 169 19.47 -1.02 1.78
N ARG A 170 18.97 -1.76 0.78
CA ARG A 170 19.46 -1.74 -0.60
C ARG A 170 18.71 -0.76 -1.50
N ALA A 171 17.52 -0.38 -1.06
CA ALA A 171 16.64 0.58 -1.74
C ALA A 171 15.98 1.49 -0.72
N MET A 172 15.82 2.77 -1.04
CA MET A 172 15.23 3.77 -0.16
C MET A 172 14.46 4.80 -0.97
N LYS A 173 13.31 5.23 -0.44
CA LYS A 173 12.50 6.32 -0.97
C LYS A 173 12.51 7.48 0.03
N MET A 174 12.88 8.68 -0.42
CA MET A 174 12.78 9.89 0.38
C MET A 174 11.48 10.61 0.06
N GLU A 175 10.65 10.80 1.07
CA GLU A 175 9.50 11.69 1.02
C GLU A 175 9.96 13.14 1.00
N MET A 176 9.67 13.85 -0.09
CA MET A 176 10.08 15.25 -0.31
C MET A 176 8.87 16.18 -0.33
N LEU A 177 7.97 16.03 0.63
CA LEU A 177 6.73 16.81 0.77
C LEU A 177 7.00 18.21 1.33
N PHE A 178 7.92 18.94 0.70
CA PHE A 178 8.37 20.25 1.18
C PHE A 178 7.59 21.43 0.61
N TYR A 179 6.79 21.19 -0.45
CA TYR A 179 5.95 22.19 -1.12
C TYR A 179 6.64 23.55 -1.27
N ASP A 180 6.06 24.61 -0.66
CA ASP A 180 6.59 25.97 -0.75
C ASP A 180 7.80 26.25 0.16
N LEU A 181 8.19 25.32 1.01
CA LEU A 181 9.35 25.47 1.90
C LEU A 181 10.67 25.54 1.11
N VAL A 182 10.72 24.87 -0.05
CA VAL A 182 11.92 24.69 -0.85
C VAL A 182 11.61 25.01 -2.30
N SER A 183 12.43 25.88 -2.91
CA SER A 183 12.37 26.13 -4.35
C SER A 183 12.77 24.88 -5.15
N ASP A 184 12.34 24.78 -6.40
CA ASP A 184 12.72 23.66 -7.28
C ASP A 184 14.24 23.59 -7.51
N ARG A 185 14.93 24.72 -7.47
CA ARG A 185 16.42 24.78 -7.55
C ARG A 185 17.07 24.15 -6.32
N GLU A 186 16.56 24.44 -5.14
CA GLU A 186 17.04 23.82 -3.88
C GLU A 186 16.69 22.35 -3.82
N LEU A 187 15.51 21.96 -4.32
CA LEU A 187 15.11 20.56 -4.43
C LEU A 187 16.08 19.76 -5.31
N VAL A 188 16.46 20.30 -6.49
CA VAL A 188 17.47 19.68 -7.37
C VAL A 188 18.79 19.45 -6.61
N ASN A 189 19.31 20.47 -5.91
CA ASN A 189 20.54 20.34 -5.14
C ASN A 189 20.41 19.29 -4.02
N PHE A 190 19.26 19.24 -3.37
CA PHE A 190 19.01 18.30 -2.29
C PHE A 190 18.88 16.84 -2.79
N ILE A 191 18.27 16.62 -3.96
CA ILE A 191 18.22 15.29 -4.58
C ILE A 191 19.64 14.77 -4.87
N HIS A 192 20.52 15.60 -5.43
CA HIS A 192 21.91 15.23 -5.67
C HIS A 192 22.68 14.94 -4.37
N GLU A 193 22.43 15.72 -3.32
CA GLU A 193 23.01 15.46 -2.01
C GLU A 193 22.55 14.12 -1.44
N CYS A 194 21.25 13.82 -1.48
CA CYS A 194 20.71 12.55 -1.04
C CYS A 194 21.31 11.38 -1.85
N ARG A 195 21.39 11.51 -3.20
CA ARG A 195 22.01 10.51 -4.06
C ARG A 195 23.46 10.22 -3.67
N THR A 196 24.23 11.28 -3.44
CA THR A 196 25.64 11.17 -3.02
C THR A 196 25.77 10.39 -1.70
N ARG A 197 24.89 10.67 -0.73
CA ARG A 197 24.91 9.99 0.57
C ARG A 197 24.37 8.57 0.54
N ALA A 198 23.38 8.29 -0.32
CA ALA A 198 22.88 6.93 -0.52
C ALA A 198 23.94 6.00 -1.12
N GLY A 199 24.88 6.56 -1.92
CA GLY A 199 25.89 5.80 -2.67
C GLY A 199 25.34 5.17 -3.95
N ASP A 200 26.20 4.89 -4.93
CA ASP A 200 25.80 4.42 -6.26
C ASP A 200 25.30 2.97 -6.30
N GLU A 201 25.64 2.18 -5.31
CA GLU A 201 25.24 0.77 -5.22
C GLU A 201 23.83 0.55 -4.66
N ARG A 202 23.10 1.60 -4.29
CA ARG A 202 21.74 1.51 -3.75
C ARG A 202 20.75 2.15 -4.67
N GLU A 203 19.57 1.57 -4.77
CA GLU A 203 18.46 2.20 -5.47
C GLU A 203 17.91 3.35 -4.62
N PHE A 204 17.71 4.49 -5.27
CA PHE A 204 17.17 5.68 -4.63
C PHE A 204 15.96 6.19 -5.41
N MET A 205 14.89 6.43 -4.69
CA MET A 205 13.61 6.91 -5.17
C MET A 205 13.24 8.19 -4.43
N ILE A 206 12.40 9.00 -5.04
CA ILE A 206 11.81 10.17 -4.39
C ILE A 206 10.30 10.15 -4.56
N ASP A 207 9.60 10.61 -3.54
CA ASP A 207 8.19 10.93 -3.61
C ASP A 207 8.01 12.44 -3.37
N VAL A 208 7.37 13.10 -4.32
CA VAL A 208 7.17 14.54 -4.26
C VAL A 208 5.72 14.96 -3.99
N GLY A 209 4.82 14.00 -3.81
CA GLY A 209 3.45 14.19 -3.32
C GLY A 209 2.67 15.25 -4.08
N TYR A 210 2.53 15.09 -5.40
CA TYR A 210 1.77 16.03 -6.26
C TYR A 210 2.28 17.46 -6.26
N ARG A 211 3.61 17.64 -6.11
CA ARG A 211 4.25 18.93 -5.96
C ARG A 211 3.93 19.90 -7.09
N TRP A 212 4.03 19.43 -8.35
CA TRP A 212 3.86 20.31 -9.50
C TRP A 212 2.44 20.32 -10.01
N LYS A 213 2.00 21.52 -10.44
CA LYS A 213 0.64 21.73 -11.00
C LYS A 213 0.63 21.69 -12.53
N ASN A 214 1.79 21.56 -13.14
CA ASN A 214 1.94 21.49 -14.59
C ASN A 214 3.20 20.72 -14.98
N PHE A 215 3.16 20.19 -16.21
CA PHE A 215 4.23 19.44 -16.83
C PHE A 215 5.58 20.19 -16.87
N ASN A 216 5.59 21.51 -17.18
CA ASN A 216 6.86 22.22 -17.42
C ASN A 216 7.71 22.35 -16.16
N ASP A 217 7.09 22.60 -15.00
CA ASP A 217 7.79 22.71 -13.72
C ASP A 217 8.37 21.35 -13.31
N ALA A 218 7.58 20.27 -13.42
CA ALA A 218 8.05 18.92 -13.19
C ALA A 218 9.24 18.55 -14.09
N LEU A 219 9.11 18.78 -15.39
CA LEU A 219 10.16 18.49 -16.36
C LEU A 219 11.44 19.30 -16.10
N TRP A 220 11.29 20.57 -15.67
CA TRP A 220 12.44 21.42 -15.33
C TRP A 220 13.32 20.79 -14.25
N VAL A 221 12.71 20.18 -13.22
CA VAL A 221 13.43 19.49 -12.15
C VAL A 221 13.97 18.16 -12.65
N LEU A 222 13.13 17.31 -13.23
CA LEU A 222 13.52 15.94 -13.58
C LEU A 222 14.69 15.90 -14.57
N ARG A 223 14.75 16.80 -15.56
CA ARG A 223 15.89 16.90 -16.46
C ARG A 223 17.19 17.28 -15.78
N ARG A 224 17.13 17.91 -14.61
CA ARG A 224 18.32 18.35 -13.85
C ARG A 224 18.81 17.32 -12.84
N VAL A 225 18.06 16.25 -12.66
CA VAL A 225 18.39 15.15 -11.75
C VAL A 225 18.51 13.80 -12.46
N GLU A 226 18.54 13.78 -13.81
CA GLU A 226 18.70 12.54 -14.58
C GLU A 226 20.00 11.81 -14.24
N ASP A 227 21.08 12.54 -13.97
CA ASP A 227 22.37 11.99 -13.54
C ASP A 227 22.36 11.44 -12.10
N ALA A 228 21.35 11.78 -11.29
CA ALA A 228 21.12 11.14 -10.00
C ALA A 228 20.63 9.68 -10.14
N LYS A 229 20.25 9.25 -11.34
CA LYS A 229 19.80 7.88 -11.65
C LYS A 229 18.78 7.38 -10.65
N LEU A 230 17.69 8.13 -10.46
CA LEU A 230 16.58 7.73 -9.62
C LEU A 230 15.92 6.48 -10.20
N PHE A 231 15.58 5.51 -9.35
CA PHE A 231 14.82 4.35 -9.77
C PHE A 231 13.39 4.75 -10.22
N PHE A 232 12.79 5.73 -9.53
CA PHE A 232 11.60 6.46 -9.98
C PHE A 232 11.44 7.79 -9.26
N VAL A 233 10.62 8.67 -9.84
CA VAL A 233 9.94 9.78 -9.16
C VAL A 233 8.47 9.41 -8.98
N GLU A 234 7.99 9.45 -7.74
CA GLU A 234 6.61 9.11 -7.38
C GLU A 234 5.73 10.36 -7.35
N THR A 235 4.51 10.24 -7.89
CA THR A 235 3.44 11.26 -7.84
C THR A 235 3.87 12.68 -8.17
N PRO A 236 4.60 12.91 -9.32
CA PRO A 236 5.07 14.26 -9.67
C PRO A 236 3.95 15.23 -9.99
N LEU A 237 2.86 14.76 -10.61
CA LEU A 237 1.65 15.49 -10.97
C LEU A 237 0.42 14.86 -10.32
N HIS A 238 -0.71 15.58 -10.35
CA HIS A 238 -1.96 15.04 -9.83
C HIS A 238 -2.38 13.75 -10.55
N THR A 239 -2.94 12.81 -9.83
CA THR A 239 -3.36 11.49 -10.36
C THR A 239 -4.31 11.58 -11.56
N ASP A 240 -5.16 12.61 -11.60
CA ASP A 240 -6.13 12.82 -12.70
C ASP A 240 -5.51 13.51 -13.94
N ASP A 241 -4.26 13.99 -13.86
CA ASP A 241 -3.55 14.61 -14.99
C ASP A 241 -2.78 13.56 -15.82
N LEU A 242 -3.53 12.64 -16.41
CA LEU A 242 -2.94 11.56 -17.24
C LEU A 242 -2.16 12.12 -18.44
N GLU A 243 -2.64 13.19 -19.08
CA GLU A 243 -1.93 13.83 -20.19
C GLU A 243 -0.59 14.44 -19.73
N GLY A 244 -0.59 15.11 -18.58
CA GLY A 244 0.62 15.66 -17.99
C GLY A 244 1.64 14.57 -17.62
N LEU A 245 1.17 13.47 -17.02
CA LEU A 245 2.00 12.32 -16.69
C LEU A 245 2.61 11.68 -17.93
N ALA A 246 1.81 11.46 -18.99
CA ALA A 246 2.31 10.89 -20.25
C ALA A 246 3.40 11.75 -20.88
N ARG A 247 3.15 13.08 -20.99
CA ARG A 247 4.15 14.02 -21.49
C ARG A 247 5.43 14.03 -20.67
N LEU A 248 5.32 13.85 -19.36
CA LEU A 248 6.46 13.82 -18.46
C LEU A 248 7.27 12.54 -18.64
N ALA A 249 6.61 11.37 -18.64
CA ALA A 249 7.24 10.08 -18.86
C ALA A 249 7.95 10.00 -20.22
N ASP A 250 7.34 10.56 -21.28
CA ASP A 250 7.93 10.59 -22.62
C ASP A 250 9.12 11.57 -22.76
N ALA A 251 9.26 12.55 -21.85
CA ALA A 251 10.24 13.65 -21.95
C ALA A 251 11.41 13.58 -20.97
N THR A 252 11.42 12.66 -20.02
CA THR A 252 12.49 12.45 -19.03
C THR A 252 13.04 11.03 -19.08
N ALA A 253 14.33 10.87 -18.74
CA ALA A 253 14.93 9.55 -18.53
C ALA A 253 14.65 8.97 -17.14
N THR A 254 14.15 9.77 -16.20
CA THR A 254 13.76 9.31 -14.87
C THR A 254 12.39 8.61 -14.94
N PRO A 255 12.29 7.32 -14.57
CA PRO A 255 10.99 6.62 -14.58
C PRO A 255 9.94 7.33 -13.71
N VAL A 256 8.72 7.45 -14.22
CA VAL A 256 7.58 8.03 -13.51
C VAL A 256 6.77 6.93 -12.85
N ALA A 257 6.55 7.06 -11.54
CA ALA A 257 5.73 6.14 -10.75
C ALA A 257 4.46 6.85 -10.27
N ALA A 258 3.34 6.14 -10.29
CA ALA A 258 2.06 6.60 -9.76
C ALA A 258 1.10 5.44 -9.50
N GLY A 259 -0.02 5.74 -8.81
CA GLY A 259 -1.12 4.81 -8.70
C GLY A 259 -1.50 4.42 -7.28
N GLU A 260 -0.90 4.98 -6.26
CA GLU A 260 -1.19 4.65 -4.86
C GLU A 260 -2.66 4.82 -4.45
N PHE A 261 -3.39 5.76 -5.08
CA PHE A 261 -4.82 5.99 -4.84
C PHE A 261 -5.74 5.35 -5.88
N LEU A 262 -5.20 4.74 -6.93
CA LEU A 262 -6.01 4.15 -7.99
C LEU A 262 -6.64 2.83 -7.56
N GLN A 263 -7.80 2.57 -8.15
CA GLN A 263 -8.61 1.42 -7.82
C GLN A 263 -8.94 0.59 -9.06
N THR A 264 -8.84 -0.70 -8.89
CA THR A 264 -9.05 -1.71 -9.89
C THR A 264 -8.11 -1.62 -11.11
N ARG A 265 -7.96 -2.74 -11.79
CA ARG A 265 -7.22 -2.84 -13.07
C ARG A 265 -7.69 -1.85 -14.14
N HIS A 266 -8.90 -1.29 -14.01
CA HIS A 266 -9.44 -0.37 -15.02
C HIS A 266 -8.74 0.99 -14.95
N GLU A 267 -8.56 1.57 -13.75
CA GLU A 267 -7.80 2.81 -13.57
C GLU A 267 -6.31 2.61 -13.84
N PHE A 268 -5.75 1.48 -13.42
CA PHE A 268 -4.35 1.15 -13.73
C PHE A 268 -4.10 0.97 -15.24
N ARG A 269 -5.08 0.45 -15.99
CA ARG A 269 -5.01 0.44 -17.45
C ARG A 269 -4.95 1.86 -18.01
N GLU A 270 -5.80 2.75 -17.54
CA GLU A 270 -5.81 4.15 -17.96
C GLU A 270 -4.48 4.84 -17.62
N LEU A 271 -3.95 4.63 -16.41
CA LEU A 271 -2.65 5.13 -15.99
C LEU A 271 -1.52 4.67 -16.92
N MET A 272 -1.50 3.40 -17.31
CA MET A 272 -0.45 2.87 -18.20
C MET A 272 -0.63 3.27 -19.66
N ASP A 273 -1.87 3.25 -20.17
CA ASP A 273 -2.16 3.43 -21.59
C ASP A 273 -2.32 4.91 -21.98
N GLN A 274 -2.72 5.77 -21.04
CA GLN A 274 -2.92 7.20 -21.26
C GLN A 274 -1.94 8.07 -20.43
N GLY A 275 -1.53 7.62 -19.26
CA GLY A 275 -0.55 8.31 -18.39
C GLY A 275 0.88 7.90 -18.64
N HIS A 276 1.14 6.84 -19.44
CA HIS A 276 2.46 6.30 -19.81
C HIS A 276 3.38 5.96 -18.62
N CYS A 277 2.86 5.88 -17.39
CA CYS A 277 3.67 5.61 -16.21
C CYS A 277 4.52 4.35 -16.35
N ASP A 278 5.79 4.43 -15.97
CA ASP A 278 6.78 3.35 -16.05
C ASP A 278 6.63 2.34 -14.93
N VAL A 279 6.22 2.82 -13.77
CA VAL A 279 6.06 2.04 -12.54
C VAL A 279 4.66 2.25 -12.00
N ILE A 280 3.89 1.18 -11.84
CA ILE A 280 2.59 1.25 -11.19
C ILE A 280 2.72 0.88 -9.70
N GLN A 281 1.94 1.55 -8.85
CA GLN A 281 2.03 1.42 -7.40
C GLN A 281 0.68 1.04 -6.76
N PRO A 282 0.13 -0.16 -7.05
CA PRO A 282 -1.11 -0.58 -6.42
C PRO A 282 -0.94 -0.76 -4.91
N ASP A 283 -1.79 -0.12 -4.11
CA ASP A 283 -1.92 -0.41 -2.69
C ASP A 283 -2.97 -1.50 -2.48
N LEU A 284 -2.60 -2.61 -1.81
CA LEU A 284 -3.51 -3.75 -1.63
C LEU A 284 -4.72 -3.41 -0.74
N GLY A 285 -4.61 -2.43 0.14
CA GLY A 285 -5.73 -1.91 0.94
C GLY A 285 -6.67 -0.99 0.16
N ARG A 286 -6.28 -0.54 -1.03
CA ARG A 286 -7.02 0.44 -1.85
C ARG A 286 -7.46 -0.11 -3.20
N VAL A 287 -6.60 -0.87 -3.90
CA VAL A 287 -6.82 -1.33 -5.28
C VAL A 287 -7.97 -2.34 -5.43
N GLY A 288 -8.38 -2.98 -4.35
CA GLY A 288 -9.35 -4.07 -4.32
C GLY A 288 -8.75 -5.40 -3.87
N GLY A 289 -7.68 -5.37 -3.08
CA GLY A 289 -7.06 -6.54 -2.46
C GLY A 289 -5.97 -7.22 -3.27
N MET A 290 -5.59 -8.40 -2.83
CA MET A 290 -4.60 -9.26 -3.45
C MET A 290 -5.01 -9.68 -4.86
N THR A 291 -6.25 -10.12 -5.03
CA THR A 291 -6.81 -10.59 -6.31
C THR A 291 -6.70 -9.52 -7.39
N GLU A 292 -7.14 -8.31 -7.11
CA GLU A 292 -7.11 -7.22 -8.09
C GLU A 292 -5.70 -6.64 -8.28
N GLY A 293 -4.91 -6.57 -7.21
CA GLY A 293 -3.49 -6.21 -7.29
C GLY A 293 -2.69 -7.12 -8.23
N LEU A 294 -2.93 -8.45 -8.17
CA LEU A 294 -2.30 -9.41 -9.07
C LEU A 294 -2.73 -9.20 -10.54
N ARG A 295 -4.01 -8.89 -10.78
CA ARG A 295 -4.52 -8.55 -12.13
C ARG A 295 -3.82 -7.29 -12.67
N CYS A 296 -3.61 -6.26 -11.83
CA CYS A 296 -2.85 -5.06 -12.17
C CYS A 296 -1.39 -5.39 -12.52
N ALA A 297 -0.71 -6.19 -11.69
CA ALA A 297 0.68 -6.58 -11.93
C ALA A 297 0.88 -7.39 -13.22
N GLN A 298 -0.02 -8.32 -13.51
CA GLN A 298 -0.01 -9.08 -14.76
C GLN A 298 -0.19 -8.18 -15.99
N MET A 299 -1.11 -7.21 -15.90
CA MET A 299 -1.36 -6.25 -16.96
C MET A 299 -0.15 -5.33 -17.18
N ALA A 300 0.54 -4.92 -16.11
CA ALA A 300 1.79 -4.16 -16.18
C ALA A 300 2.92 -4.98 -16.84
N ALA A 301 3.07 -6.25 -16.46
CA ALA A 301 4.06 -7.15 -17.06
C ALA A 301 3.88 -7.29 -18.57
N GLN A 302 2.63 -7.41 -19.06
CA GLN A 302 2.31 -7.46 -20.50
C GLN A 302 2.73 -6.20 -21.26
N ARG A 303 2.87 -5.06 -20.56
CA ARG A 303 3.30 -3.76 -21.08
C ARG A 303 4.78 -3.46 -20.83
N GLY A 304 5.53 -4.40 -20.25
CA GLY A 304 6.93 -4.20 -19.86
C GLY A 304 7.11 -3.19 -18.73
N ARG A 305 6.05 -2.96 -17.91
CA ARG A 305 6.09 -2.00 -16.79
C ARG A 305 6.40 -2.72 -15.48
N ALA A 306 7.09 -2.03 -14.57
CA ALA A 306 7.29 -2.50 -13.20
C ALA A 306 6.03 -2.30 -12.36
N CYS A 307 5.85 -3.18 -11.36
CA CYS A 307 4.79 -3.08 -10.36
C CYS A 307 5.45 -3.06 -8.98
N VAL A 308 5.47 -1.89 -8.36
CA VAL A 308 6.12 -1.65 -7.06
C VAL A 308 5.04 -1.17 -6.09
N PRO A 309 4.44 -2.07 -5.30
CA PRO A 309 3.26 -1.75 -4.51
C PRO A 309 3.55 -0.69 -3.44
N HIS A 310 2.61 0.27 -3.30
CA HIS A 310 2.53 1.17 -2.15
C HIS A 310 2.07 0.39 -0.91
N ALA A 311 2.63 0.69 0.29
CA ALA A 311 2.27 0.02 1.54
C ALA A 311 2.56 0.89 2.78
N TRP A 312 1.77 1.94 2.98
CA TRP A 312 1.93 2.86 4.10
C TRP A 312 0.79 2.71 5.13
N LYS A 313 0.73 1.53 5.81
CA LYS A 313 -0.31 1.19 6.80
C LYS A 313 0.27 0.35 7.95
N THR A 314 -0.52 -0.57 8.50
CA THR A 314 -0.06 -1.41 9.63
C THR A 314 0.73 -2.65 9.18
N GLY A 315 1.05 -3.52 10.12
CA GLY A 315 1.70 -4.81 9.84
C GLY A 315 0.85 -5.75 8.99
N LEU A 316 -0.47 -5.57 8.93
CA LEU A 316 -1.37 -6.37 8.09
C LEU A 316 -1.10 -6.12 6.59
N THR A 317 -1.12 -4.86 6.17
CA THR A 317 -0.77 -4.49 4.77
C THR A 317 0.66 -4.88 4.44
N ALA A 318 1.61 -4.66 5.36
CA ALA A 318 3.01 -5.05 5.15
C ALA A 318 3.15 -6.56 4.91
N ALA A 319 2.43 -7.40 5.67
CA ALA A 319 2.41 -8.85 5.47
C ALA A 319 1.80 -9.22 4.10
N ALA A 320 0.65 -8.64 3.75
CA ALA A 320 0.01 -8.87 2.45
C ALA A 320 0.94 -8.49 1.28
N THR A 321 1.59 -7.31 1.37
CA THR A 321 2.53 -6.83 0.35
C THR A 321 3.75 -7.74 0.21
N ARG A 322 4.23 -8.34 1.31
CA ARG A 322 5.32 -9.33 1.27
C ARG A 322 4.92 -10.59 0.50
N HIS A 323 3.71 -11.11 0.68
CA HIS A 323 3.19 -12.21 -0.12
C HIS A 323 3.02 -11.84 -1.60
N PHE A 324 2.53 -10.64 -1.88
CA PHE A 324 2.41 -10.10 -3.24
C PHE A 324 3.77 -10.02 -3.94
N GLY A 325 4.76 -9.39 -3.30
CA GLY A 325 6.11 -9.28 -3.85
C GLY A 325 6.79 -10.63 -4.10
N ALA A 326 6.42 -11.67 -3.34
CA ALA A 326 6.97 -13.01 -3.53
C ALA A 326 6.53 -13.66 -4.84
N VAL A 327 5.33 -13.35 -5.36
CA VAL A 327 4.71 -14.03 -6.50
C VAL A 327 4.69 -13.22 -7.79
N VAL A 328 4.96 -11.92 -7.72
CA VAL A 328 4.90 -11.00 -8.87
C VAL A 328 6.27 -10.86 -9.52
N PRO A 329 6.49 -11.38 -10.76
CA PRO A 329 7.81 -11.36 -11.40
C PRO A 329 8.37 -9.97 -11.69
N ASN A 330 7.51 -9.03 -12.09
CA ASN A 330 7.85 -7.63 -12.38
C ASN A 330 7.79 -6.70 -11.16
N CYS A 331 7.90 -7.26 -9.93
CA CYS A 331 7.96 -6.51 -8.68
C CYS A 331 9.39 -6.58 -8.12
N PRO A 332 10.29 -5.67 -8.50
CA PRO A 332 11.68 -5.70 -8.03
C PRO A 332 11.80 -5.32 -6.56
N TYR A 333 10.93 -4.43 -6.09
CA TYR A 333 10.90 -3.90 -4.73
C TYR A 333 9.47 -3.85 -4.19
N ILE A 334 9.33 -3.86 -2.87
CA ILE A 334 8.08 -3.58 -2.15
C ILE A 334 8.29 -2.45 -1.16
N GLU A 335 7.28 -1.62 -0.96
CA GLU A 335 7.36 -0.56 0.04
C GLU A 335 7.39 -1.12 1.45
N MET A 336 8.18 -0.48 2.31
CA MET A 336 8.24 -0.79 3.73
C MET A 336 8.13 0.47 4.57
N PHE A 337 7.01 0.60 5.26
CA PHE A 337 6.85 1.49 6.40
C PHE A 337 7.55 0.88 7.61
N HIS A 338 8.83 1.21 7.81
CA HIS A 338 9.64 0.61 8.87
C HIS A 338 9.53 1.42 10.18
N PRO A 339 9.19 0.78 11.32
CA PRO A 339 8.94 1.48 12.59
C PRO A 339 10.11 2.33 13.12
N ASP A 340 11.34 1.93 12.82
CA ASP A 340 12.52 2.67 13.28
C ASP A 340 12.79 3.97 12.51
N PHE A 341 12.11 4.16 11.36
CA PHE A 341 12.29 5.33 10.50
C PHE A 341 11.12 6.30 10.52
N PHE A 342 9.99 5.87 11.04
CA PHE A 342 8.84 6.75 11.28
C PHE A 342 8.08 6.32 12.55
N PRO A 343 7.88 7.22 13.51
CA PRO A 343 7.15 6.92 14.74
C PRO A 343 5.67 6.72 14.45
N SER A 344 5.20 5.49 14.57
CA SER A 344 3.79 5.13 14.49
C SER A 344 3.37 4.32 15.69
N TYR A 345 2.15 4.50 16.17
CA TYR A 345 1.66 3.72 17.30
C TYR A 345 1.17 2.34 16.87
N LEU A 346 0.29 2.27 15.88
CA LEU A 346 -0.31 1.00 15.44
C LEU A 346 0.64 0.13 14.62
N ARG A 347 1.50 0.76 13.78
CA ARG A 347 2.34 0.02 12.83
C ARG A 347 3.19 -1.10 13.47
N PRO A 348 3.94 -0.86 14.56
CA PRO A 348 4.77 -1.89 15.19
C PRO A 348 4.01 -2.78 16.19
N ARG A 349 2.77 -2.45 16.55
CA ARG A 349 2.09 -3.09 17.68
C ARG A 349 0.90 -3.94 17.29
N LEU A 350 0.14 -3.52 16.26
CA LEU A 350 -1.17 -4.11 15.97
C LEU A 350 -1.08 -5.55 15.48
N ALA A 351 -0.13 -5.85 14.59
CA ALA A 351 0.00 -7.17 13.98
C ALA A 351 1.34 -7.83 14.34
N LYS A 352 1.31 -9.09 14.71
CA LYS A 352 2.48 -9.88 15.15
C LYS A 352 2.39 -11.34 14.68
N PRO A 353 3.55 -12.03 14.53
CA PRO A 353 4.91 -11.49 14.64
C PRO A 353 5.32 -10.66 13.44
N GLU A 354 6.19 -9.68 13.62
CA GLU A 354 6.85 -9.00 12.52
C GLU A 354 8.20 -9.66 12.24
N THR A 355 8.40 -10.08 10.99
CA THR A 355 9.69 -10.65 10.57
C THR A 355 10.68 -9.51 10.33
N PRO A 356 11.89 -9.54 10.89
CA PRO A 356 12.87 -8.49 10.68
C PRO A 356 13.40 -8.48 9.24
N VAL A 357 13.78 -7.29 8.77
CA VAL A 357 14.60 -7.14 7.55
C VAL A 357 16.06 -7.39 7.93
N LEU A 358 16.73 -8.26 7.21
CA LEU A 358 18.13 -8.61 7.42
C LEU A 358 18.92 -8.38 6.13
N GLU A 359 19.99 -7.60 6.19
CA GLU A 359 20.85 -7.30 5.04
C GLU A 359 20.08 -6.76 3.82
N GLY A 360 19.05 -5.93 4.06
CA GLY A 360 18.18 -5.37 3.03
C GLY A 360 17.24 -6.37 2.35
N LYS A 361 16.99 -7.51 2.98
CA LYS A 361 16.12 -8.58 2.48
C LYS A 361 15.06 -8.93 3.53
N TRP A 362 13.90 -9.30 3.04
CA TRP A 362 12.78 -9.71 3.88
C TRP A 362 12.38 -11.15 3.55
N ALA A 363 12.59 -12.05 4.48
CA ALA A 363 12.32 -13.47 4.31
C ALA A 363 10.82 -13.72 4.06
N LEU A 364 10.51 -14.72 3.25
CA LEU A 364 9.11 -15.12 3.02
C LEU A 364 8.53 -15.78 4.28
N PRO A 365 7.23 -15.56 4.58
CA PRO A 365 6.59 -16.19 5.72
C PRO A 365 6.46 -17.70 5.54
N THR A 366 6.58 -18.43 6.63
CA THR A 366 6.42 -19.90 6.69
C THR A 366 5.07 -20.31 7.26
N GLU A 367 4.50 -19.44 8.08
CA GLU A 367 3.23 -19.69 8.75
C GLU A 367 2.02 -19.63 7.80
N PRO A 368 0.95 -20.39 8.09
CA PRO A 368 -0.29 -20.36 7.32
C PRO A 368 -0.93 -18.97 7.25
N GLY A 369 -1.62 -18.69 6.15
CA GLY A 369 -2.27 -17.41 5.90
C GLY A 369 -1.24 -16.33 5.59
N MET A 370 -1.46 -15.13 6.12
CA MET A 370 -0.51 -14.00 6.04
C MET A 370 0.68 -14.14 7.02
N GLY A 371 0.63 -15.15 7.91
CA GLY A 371 1.68 -15.41 8.89
C GLY A 371 1.70 -14.43 10.06
N ILE A 372 0.59 -13.76 10.32
CA ILE A 372 0.43 -12.78 11.40
C ILE A 372 -0.94 -12.88 12.06
N ASP A 373 -1.07 -12.30 13.25
CA ASP A 373 -2.36 -12.10 13.92
C ASP A 373 -2.38 -10.76 14.66
N LEU A 374 -3.55 -10.33 15.11
CA LEU A 374 -3.73 -9.12 15.89
C LEU A 374 -3.26 -9.31 17.33
N ASP A 375 -2.63 -8.29 17.91
CA ASP A 375 -2.38 -8.22 19.35
C ASP A 375 -3.70 -7.83 20.07
N PRO A 376 -4.30 -8.73 20.88
CA PRO A 376 -5.60 -8.45 21.50
C PRO A 376 -5.57 -7.26 22.47
N ALA A 377 -4.42 -6.99 23.11
CA ALA A 377 -4.29 -5.85 24.03
C ALA A 377 -4.34 -4.53 23.24
N ILE A 378 -3.66 -4.47 22.10
CA ILE A 378 -3.68 -3.29 21.23
C ILE A 378 -5.05 -3.09 20.58
N VAL A 379 -5.70 -4.17 20.15
CA VAL A 379 -7.09 -4.09 19.66
C VAL A 379 -8.01 -3.46 20.70
N ASN A 380 -8.00 -3.97 21.94
CA ASN A 380 -8.85 -3.46 23.01
C ASN A 380 -8.54 -1.98 23.37
N GLU A 381 -7.26 -1.60 23.35
CA GLU A 381 -6.82 -0.23 23.63
C GLU A 381 -7.25 0.75 22.54
N CYS A 382 -7.20 0.32 21.28
CA CYS A 382 -7.39 1.19 20.11
C CYS A 382 -8.80 1.13 19.51
N LEU A 383 -9.70 0.31 20.06
CA LEU A 383 -11.06 0.18 19.54
C LEU A 383 -11.82 1.51 19.69
N ALA A 384 -12.10 2.16 18.57
CA ALA A 384 -12.72 3.50 18.54
C ALA A 384 -14.26 3.46 18.58
N ALA A 385 -14.86 2.31 18.27
CA ALA A 385 -16.31 2.07 18.29
C ALA A 385 -16.60 0.58 18.56
N PRO A 386 -17.83 0.18 18.92
CA PRO A 386 -18.21 -1.21 18.98
C PRO A 386 -17.91 -1.94 17.66
N ILE A 387 -17.51 -3.22 17.74
CA ILE A 387 -17.26 -4.03 16.57
C ILE A 387 -18.56 -4.17 15.78
N THR A 388 -18.52 -3.80 14.50
CA THR A 388 -19.64 -4.03 13.58
C THR A 388 -19.63 -5.50 13.17
N VAL A 389 -20.77 -6.19 13.28
CA VAL A 389 -20.89 -7.64 13.05
C VAL A 389 -21.99 -7.93 12.03
N VAL A 390 -21.69 -8.79 11.09
CA VAL A 390 -22.62 -9.35 10.08
C VAL A 390 -22.55 -10.88 10.17
N GLU A 391 -23.68 -11.52 10.56
CA GLU A 391 -23.81 -12.97 10.75
C GLU A 391 -25.22 -13.50 10.39
#